data_fe6ffbc2194fdc711c720debf0d5ee7a
#
_entry.id   fe6ffbc2194fdc711c720debf0d5ee7a
#
_cell.length_a   1.000
_cell.length_b   1.000
_cell.length_c   1.000
_cell.angle_alpha   90.00
_cell.angle_beta   90.00
_cell.angle_gamma   90.00
#
_symmetry.space_group_name_H-M   'P 1'
#
loop_
_entity.id
_entity.type
_entity.pdbx_description
1 polymer ?
#
loop_
_entity_poly.entity_id
_entity_poly.type
_entity_poly.pdbx_seq_one_letter_code
_entity_poly.pdbx_strand_id
1 'polypeptide(L)'
;MKKYLLFPLCAALCLLAGCADDFPTELNHNYYQDDTPPAEPDITEQTVKLGTYNLWISNKGTGDYVWTHRRDILAQSIVNNDWDIFGFQEANSTIQSELPTLVAGKGGNYEWWFVGRDSQDGKSGEALGIAYDPDRFELSDRYYFWLSPTPDEMSYGWDEVSYHRIACCAVVTDKAYGKQFFMMVTHMPLADMARSEAAKVIIEREQMYNTLGMPSVLVGDMNATQDDAASATFRTHWEDAYQATDPAFVDGPVGTFNGHKTSTDLSVSTARIDYIYTRGQLSLKTYKVDNSIYEGIYPSDHCPVTIQVDFDYDAPEAPEIEGSGTASDPWKISSPADWNAVAESINSGAADAVYLSTACYELSADIDFEGQSACLLYTSPSPRDGLLS
;
A
#
# COMPACT_ATOMS: atom_id res chain seq x y z
N MET A 1 26.69 57.20 -9.75
CA MET A 1 27.75 57.18 -8.71
C MET A 1 27.80 55.76 -8.18
N LYS A 2 28.85 55.03 -8.55
CA LYS A 2 29.13 53.66 -8.08
C LYS A 2 29.83 53.74 -6.74
N LYS A 3 29.42 52.96 -5.76
CA LYS A 3 30.23 52.71 -4.56
C LYS A 3 30.47 51.20 -4.45
N TYR A 4 31.71 50.83 -4.69
CA TYR A 4 32.27 49.52 -4.39
C TYR A 4 32.76 49.54 -2.92
N LEU A 5 32.41 48.52 -2.16
CA LEU A 5 33.04 48.26 -0.84
C LEU A 5 34.06 47.14 -1.01
N LEU A 6 35.33 47.50 -0.85
CA LEU A 6 36.45 46.58 -0.72
C LEU A 6 36.55 46.11 0.73
N PHE A 7 36.70 44.82 0.96
CA PHE A 7 37.18 44.26 2.22
C PHE A 7 38.72 44.18 2.18
N PRO A 8 39.43 44.59 3.22
CA PRO A 8 40.87 44.45 3.28
C PRO A 8 41.29 43.09 3.83
N LEU A 9 42.26 42.53 3.12
CA LEU A 9 43.03 41.36 3.49
C LEU A 9 44.01 41.76 4.60
N CYS A 10 43.87 41.31 5.83
CA CYS A 10 44.88 41.43 6.89
C CYS A 10 45.78 40.20 6.86
N ALA A 11 46.94 40.35 6.20
CA ALA A 11 48.08 39.47 6.39
C ALA A 11 48.88 40.01 7.59
N ALA A 12 48.87 39.30 8.69
CA ALA A 12 49.77 39.54 9.81
C ALA A 12 50.94 38.55 9.76
N LEU A 13 52.06 39.04 9.37
CA LEU A 13 53.37 38.39 9.50
C LEU A 13 53.80 38.52 10.97
N CYS A 14 53.93 37.43 11.71
CA CYS A 14 54.69 37.37 12.94
C CYS A 14 55.92 36.49 12.74
N LEU A 15 57.09 37.13 12.73
CA LEU A 15 58.40 36.49 12.76
C LEU A 15 58.89 36.28 14.19
N LEU A 16 59.27 35.02 14.49
CA LEU A 16 60.39 34.61 15.34
C LEU A 16 60.34 34.89 16.86
N ALA A 17 60.09 33.84 17.62
CA ALA A 17 61.01 33.40 18.66
C ALA A 17 60.70 31.95 19.05
N GLY A 18 61.70 31.09 19.03
CA GLY A 18 61.65 29.70 19.22
C GLY A 18 61.25 29.27 20.63
N CYS A 19 60.45 28.18 20.68
CA CYS A 19 60.58 27.12 21.64
C CYS A 19 60.27 25.84 20.85
N ALA A 20 61.29 25.05 20.62
CA ALA A 20 61.12 23.65 20.29
C ALA A 20 60.54 23.00 21.54
N ASP A 21 59.46 22.25 21.39
CA ASP A 21 59.26 20.91 21.86
C ASP A 21 57.76 20.59 21.91
N ASP A 22 57.42 19.41 21.36
CA ASP A 22 56.19 18.67 21.56
C ASP A 22 54.90 19.18 20.87
N PHE A 23 54.91 19.27 19.53
CA PHE A 23 53.70 18.95 18.78
C PHE A 23 53.69 17.46 18.44
N PRO A 24 52.73 16.68 18.89
CA PRO A 24 52.55 15.31 18.38
C PRO A 24 52.23 15.38 16.89
N THR A 25 53.19 15.04 16.06
CA THR A 25 53.07 14.91 14.59
C THR A 25 52.37 13.60 14.22
N GLU A 26 51.29 13.25 14.88
CA GLU A 26 50.41 12.18 14.45
C GLU A 26 48.96 12.58 14.72
N LEU A 27 48.43 13.51 13.91
CA LEU A 27 47.02 13.48 13.58
C LEU A 27 46.85 12.30 12.60
N ASN A 28 46.85 11.10 13.17
CA ASN A 28 46.36 9.90 12.51
C ASN A 28 44.86 10.08 12.37
N HIS A 29 44.44 10.84 11.35
CA HIS A 29 43.08 10.72 10.84
C HIS A 29 42.95 9.38 10.13
N ASN A 30 43.04 8.31 10.87
CA ASN A 30 42.41 7.08 10.52
C ASN A 30 40.88 7.32 10.68
N TYR A 31 40.28 8.06 9.73
CA TYR A 31 38.97 7.77 9.31
C TYR A 31 39.05 6.35 8.77
N TYR A 32 38.82 5.38 9.63
CA TYR A 32 38.34 4.07 9.19
C TYR A 32 37.04 4.39 8.44
N GLN A 33 37.13 4.56 7.13
CA GLN A 33 36.03 4.19 6.28
C GLN A 33 35.89 2.69 6.60
N ASP A 34 34.82 2.36 7.25
CA ASP A 34 34.42 0.96 7.38
C ASP A 34 34.04 0.55 5.95
N ASP A 35 35.06 0.06 5.21
CA ASP A 35 34.88 -0.47 3.85
C ASP A 35 34.17 -1.83 3.88
N THR A 36 33.58 -2.22 5.02
CA THR A 36 32.72 -3.39 5.09
C THR A 36 31.51 -3.09 4.21
N PRO A 37 31.28 -3.84 3.11
CA PRO A 37 30.05 -3.69 2.33
C PRO A 37 28.86 -3.78 3.31
N PRO A 38 27.82 -2.97 3.13
CA PRO A 38 26.62 -3.12 3.92
C PRO A 38 26.19 -4.59 3.85
N ALA A 39 25.85 -5.17 5.00
CA ALA A 39 25.35 -6.54 5.03
C ALA A 39 24.17 -6.64 4.05
N GLU A 40 24.17 -7.68 3.21
CA GLU A 40 23.03 -7.92 2.33
C GLU A 40 21.76 -8.03 3.16
N PRO A 41 20.60 -7.56 2.64
CA PRO A 41 19.34 -7.66 3.37
C PRO A 41 19.03 -9.14 3.62
N ASP A 42 18.60 -9.47 4.83
CA ASP A 42 18.20 -10.82 5.20
C ASP A 42 16.82 -11.13 4.56
N ILE A 43 16.86 -11.67 3.36
CA ILE A 43 15.69 -12.09 2.59
C ILE A 43 15.52 -13.59 2.77
N THR A 44 14.37 -13.96 3.29
CA THR A 44 14.00 -15.35 3.55
C THR A 44 12.79 -15.77 2.71
N GLU A 45 12.39 -17.02 2.80
CA GLU A 45 11.16 -17.50 2.16
C GLU A 45 9.89 -16.85 2.74
N GLN A 46 9.95 -16.29 3.95
CA GLN A 46 8.85 -15.53 4.57
C GLN A 46 8.72 -14.12 4.00
N THR A 47 9.81 -13.57 3.49
CA THR A 47 9.82 -12.21 2.93
C THR A 47 8.82 -12.09 1.79
N VAL A 48 7.93 -11.12 1.90
CA VAL A 48 6.90 -10.81 0.89
C VAL A 48 7.44 -9.79 -0.08
N LYS A 49 7.37 -10.10 -1.36
CA LYS A 49 7.66 -9.16 -2.44
C LYS A 49 6.38 -8.47 -2.88
N LEU A 50 6.18 -7.26 -2.41
CA LEU A 50 4.95 -6.50 -2.56
C LEU A 50 5.15 -5.32 -3.52
N GLY A 51 4.20 -5.11 -4.44
CA GLY A 51 4.30 -4.06 -5.45
C GLY A 51 3.11 -3.14 -5.57
N THR A 52 3.29 -2.06 -6.34
CA THR A 52 2.21 -1.23 -6.89
C THR A 52 2.53 -0.83 -8.32
N TYR A 53 1.50 -0.80 -9.17
CA TYR A 53 1.66 -0.47 -10.58
C TYR A 53 0.42 0.20 -11.16
N ASN A 54 0.52 1.47 -11.54
CA ASN A 54 -0.46 2.08 -12.42
C ASN A 54 -0.27 1.52 -13.83
N LEU A 55 -1.28 0.81 -14.34
CA LEU A 55 -1.22 0.05 -15.60
C LEU A 55 -1.39 0.92 -16.86
N TRP A 56 -1.73 2.18 -16.66
CA TRP A 56 -2.13 3.10 -17.71
C TRP A 56 -3.29 2.61 -18.57
N ILE A 57 -4.40 3.26 -18.48
CA ILE A 57 -5.65 2.91 -19.16
C ILE A 57 -5.47 2.57 -20.65
N SER A 58 -6.14 1.53 -21.15
CA SER A 58 -5.89 0.96 -22.48
C SER A 58 -6.31 1.87 -23.66
N ASN A 59 -7.22 2.80 -23.44
CA ASN A 59 -7.75 3.69 -24.49
C ASN A 59 -6.95 4.98 -24.69
N LYS A 60 -5.83 5.12 -24.00
CA LYS A 60 -4.84 6.19 -24.19
C LYS A 60 -3.63 5.65 -24.96
N GLY A 61 -2.80 6.54 -25.43
CA GLY A 61 -1.60 6.19 -26.16
C GLY A 61 -1.78 6.22 -27.68
N THR A 62 -0.69 6.51 -28.35
CA THR A 62 -0.57 6.59 -29.82
C THR A 62 0.73 5.96 -30.27
N GLY A 63 0.84 5.54 -31.53
CA GLY A 63 2.04 4.88 -32.06
C GLY A 63 2.35 3.60 -31.30
N ASP A 64 3.57 3.45 -30.83
CA ASP A 64 4.02 2.25 -30.12
C ASP A 64 3.37 2.08 -28.73
N TYR A 65 2.71 3.13 -28.22
CA TYR A 65 2.05 3.09 -26.91
C TYR A 65 0.57 2.66 -26.97
N VAL A 66 0.04 2.27 -28.15
CA VAL A 66 -1.32 1.72 -28.24
C VAL A 66 -1.43 0.42 -27.45
N TRP A 67 -2.58 0.16 -26.87
CA TRP A 67 -2.80 -1.02 -26.02
C TRP A 67 -2.43 -2.33 -26.70
N THR A 68 -2.80 -2.51 -27.96
CA THR A 68 -2.52 -3.74 -28.72
C THR A 68 -1.04 -4.05 -28.90
N HIS A 69 -0.16 -3.05 -28.75
CA HIS A 69 1.28 -3.24 -28.75
C HIS A 69 1.82 -3.42 -27.31
N ARG A 70 1.45 -2.54 -26.37
CA ARG A 70 2.03 -2.53 -25.03
C ARG A 70 1.48 -3.59 -24.08
N ARG A 71 0.31 -4.20 -24.34
CA ARG A 71 -0.31 -5.19 -23.44
C ARG A 71 0.59 -6.40 -23.16
N ASP A 72 1.30 -6.88 -24.18
CA ASP A 72 2.19 -8.05 -24.06
C ASP A 72 3.45 -7.70 -23.24
N ILE A 73 4.00 -6.51 -23.45
CA ILE A 73 5.16 -6.04 -22.66
C ILE A 73 4.75 -5.64 -21.24
N LEU A 74 3.53 -5.15 -21.03
CA LEU A 74 2.99 -4.90 -19.69
C LEU A 74 2.84 -6.21 -18.91
N ALA A 75 2.25 -7.24 -19.54
CA ALA A 75 2.16 -8.57 -18.95
C ALA A 75 3.55 -9.16 -18.65
N GLN A 76 4.52 -8.94 -19.53
CA GLN A 76 5.91 -9.38 -19.30
C GLN A 76 6.57 -8.61 -18.14
N SER A 77 6.31 -7.31 -18.03
CA SER A 77 6.80 -6.49 -16.91
C SER A 77 6.26 -6.99 -15.57
N ILE A 78 4.96 -7.32 -15.50
CA ILE A 78 4.36 -7.89 -14.29
C ILE A 78 5.04 -9.21 -13.92
N VAL A 79 5.20 -10.12 -14.87
CA VAL A 79 5.85 -11.42 -14.61
C VAL A 79 7.32 -11.26 -14.21
N ASN A 80 8.04 -10.31 -14.82
CA ASN A 80 9.45 -10.07 -14.50
C ASN A 80 9.66 -9.42 -13.13
N ASN A 81 8.69 -8.64 -12.66
CA ASN A 81 8.72 -8.11 -11.30
C ASN A 81 8.49 -9.20 -10.26
N ASP A 82 7.84 -10.31 -10.64
CA ASP A 82 7.71 -11.50 -9.80
C ASP A 82 7.22 -11.19 -8.38
N TRP A 83 6.12 -10.42 -8.31
CA TRP A 83 5.52 -10.06 -7.03
C TRP A 83 4.75 -11.25 -6.44
N ASP A 84 4.77 -11.37 -5.14
CA ASP A 84 3.87 -12.25 -4.41
C ASP A 84 2.44 -11.65 -4.37
N ILE A 85 2.37 -10.33 -4.24
CA ILE A 85 1.13 -9.55 -4.18
C ILE A 85 1.39 -8.11 -4.65
N PHE A 86 0.46 -7.52 -5.38
CA PHE A 86 0.58 -6.11 -5.78
C PHE A 86 -0.76 -5.42 -5.93
N GLY A 87 -0.76 -4.11 -5.66
CA GLY A 87 -1.87 -3.21 -5.99
C GLY A 87 -1.74 -2.68 -7.40
N PHE A 88 -2.85 -2.49 -8.08
CA PHE A 88 -2.85 -1.91 -9.43
C PHE A 88 -3.90 -0.82 -9.59
N GLN A 89 -3.67 0.09 -10.55
CA GLN A 89 -4.56 1.21 -10.88
C GLN A 89 -4.81 1.26 -12.40
N GLU A 90 -5.83 2.00 -12.81
CA GLU A 90 -6.21 2.28 -14.20
C GLU A 90 -6.62 1.06 -15.04
N ALA A 91 -7.11 0.00 -14.41
CA ALA A 91 -7.61 -1.17 -15.12
C ALA A 91 -9.04 -0.91 -15.66
N ASN A 92 -9.16 -0.39 -16.89
CA ASN A 92 -10.48 -0.34 -17.56
C ASN A 92 -10.94 -1.73 -18.02
N SER A 93 -12.16 -1.84 -18.53
CA SER A 93 -12.78 -3.12 -18.92
C SER A 93 -11.95 -3.95 -19.89
N THR A 94 -11.19 -3.31 -20.79
CA THR A 94 -10.28 -4.00 -21.71
C THR A 94 -9.10 -4.64 -20.96
N ILE A 95 -8.48 -3.89 -20.05
CA ILE A 95 -7.39 -4.42 -19.22
C ILE A 95 -7.90 -5.54 -18.33
N GLN A 96 -9.05 -5.35 -17.66
CA GLN A 96 -9.66 -6.37 -16.81
C GLN A 96 -9.90 -7.70 -17.54
N SER A 97 -10.31 -7.64 -18.83
CA SER A 97 -10.62 -8.83 -19.61
C SER A 97 -9.40 -9.51 -20.23
N GLU A 98 -8.36 -8.75 -20.59
CA GLU A 98 -7.22 -9.26 -21.35
C GLU A 98 -5.99 -9.56 -20.49
N LEU A 99 -5.64 -8.66 -19.57
CA LEU A 99 -4.37 -8.70 -18.85
C LEU A 99 -4.19 -9.97 -17.99
N PRO A 100 -5.18 -10.45 -17.23
CA PRO A 100 -5.02 -11.69 -16.45
C PRO A 100 -4.62 -12.88 -17.31
N THR A 101 -5.25 -13.04 -18.49
CA THR A 101 -4.93 -14.13 -19.42
C THR A 101 -3.54 -13.98 -20.03
N LEU A 102 -3.12 -12.74 -20.34
CA LEU A 102 -1.78 -12.49 -20.90
C LEU A 102 -0.69 -12.76 -19.86
N VAL A 103 -0.91 -12.37 -18.61
CA VAL A 103 0.02 -12.63 -17.52
C VAL A 103 0.13 -14.13 -17.24
N ALA A 104 -0.99 -14.85 -17.17
CA ALA A 104 -1.00 -16.30 -17.01
C ALA A 104 -0.31 -17.01 -18.18
N GLY A 105 -0.51 -16.54 -19.41
CA GLY A 105 0.16 -17.06 -20.60
C GLY A 105 1.68 -16.90 -20.61
N LYS A 106 2.22 -16.01 -19.77
CA LYS A 106 3.65 -15.77 -19.56
C LYS A 106 4.20 -16.43 -18.29
N GLY A 107 3.35 -17.19 -17.57
CA GLY A 107 3.75 -17.95 -16.39
C GLY A 107 3.46 -17.25 -15.05
N GLY A 108 2.81 -16.09 -15.06
CA GLY A 108 2.35 -15.46 -13.82
C GLY A 108 1.16 -16.20 -13.21
N ASN A 109 1.20 -16.45 -11.92
CA ASN A 109 0.14 -17.13 -11.16
C ASN A 109 -0.55 -16.14 -10.23
N TYR A 110 -1.57 -15.42 -10.76
CA TYR A 110 -2.27 -14.40 -9.97
C TYR A 110 -3.77 -14.59 -9.99
N GLU A 111 -4.39 -14.51 -8.83
CA GLU A 111 -5.79 -14.18 -8.68
C GLU A 111 -5.95 -12.66 -8.63
N TRP A 112 -6.99 -12.13 -9.30
CA TRP A 112 -7.22 -10.70 -9.47
C TRP A 112 -8.53 -10.29 -8.82
N TRP A 113 -8.46 -9.34 -7.91
CA TRP A 113 -9.63 -8.69 -7.36
C TRP A 113 -9.72 -7.26 -7.90
N PHE A 114 -10.67 -7.05 -8.82
CA PHE A 114 -10.96 -5.75 -9.44
C PHE A 114 -12.08 -5.04 -8.72
N VAL A 115 -11.93 -3.74 -8.47
CA VAL A 115 -12.98 -2.86 -7.95
C VAL A 115 -13.12 -1.65 -8.87
N GLY A 116 -14.26 -1.58 -9.59
CA GLY A 116 -14.60 -0.49 -10.49
C GLY A 116 -15.20 0.69 -9.75
N ARG A 117 -14.82 1.89 -10.15
CA ARG A 117 -15.19 3.13 -9.43
C ARG A 117 -16.54 3.73 -9.79
N ASP A 118 -17.19 3.27 -10.90
CA ASP A 118 -18.36 3.92 -11.49
C ASP A 118 -19.67 3.14 -11.28
N SER A 119 -19.75 2.29 -10.28
CA SER A 119 -20.98 1.63 -9.81
C SER A 119 -20.90 1.29 -8.34
N GLN A 120 -22.07 1.29 -7.67
CA GLN A 120 -22.18 1.00 -6.24
C GLN A 120 -21.77 -0.44 -5.88
N ASP A 121 -21.84 -1.38 -6.82
CA ASP A 121 -21.43 -2.77 -6.64
C ASP A 121 -19.96 -3.04 -7.02
N GLY A 122 -19.18 -1.99 -7.35
CA GLY A 122 -17.77 -2.07 -7.69
C GLY A 122 -17.45 -2.82 -9.00
N LYS A 123 -18.43 -3.01 -9.90
CA LYS A 123 -18.24 -3.82 -11.12
C LYS A 123 -18.05 -3.03 -12.39
N SER A 124 -18.20 -1.72 -12.34
CA SER A 124 -18.17 -0.88 -13.53
C SER A 124 -17.14 0.24 -13.44
N GLY A 125 -16.65 0.67 -14.59
CA GLY A 125 -15.71 1.76 -14.74
C GLY A 125 -14.27 1.32 -14.70
N GLU A 126 -13.40 2.30 -14.57
CA GLU A 126 -11.97 2.07 -14.33
C GLU A 126 -11.78 1.46 -12.94
N ALA A 127 -11.04 0.37 -12.87
CA ALA A 127 -10.81 -0.36 -11.64
C ALA A 127 -9.40 -0.15 -11.10
N LEU A 128 -9.29 -0.26 -9.80
CA LEU A 128 -8.08 -0.61 -9.09
C LEU A 128 -8.30 -1.95 -8.39
N GLY A 129 -7.28 -2.48 -7.73
CA GLY A 129 -7.44 -3.74 -7.01
C GLY A 129 -6.15 -4.37 -6.57
N ILE A 130 -6.26 -5.62 -6.18
CA ILE A 130 -5.16 -6.44 -5.69
C ILE A 130 -5.02 -7.68 -6.58
N ALA A 131 -3.78 -7.99 -6.98
CA ALA A 131 -3.43 -9.24 -7.61
C ALA A 131 -2.42 -9.96 -6.73
N TYR A 132 -2.60 -11.26 -6.50
CA TYR A 132 -1.81 -12.02 -5.53
C TYR A 132 -1.62 -13.46 -6.00
N ASP A 133 -0.53 -14.09 -5.56
CA ASP A 133 -0.31 -15.52 -5.74
C ASP A 133 -1.32 -16.31 -4.86
N PRO A 134 -2.30 -17.00 -5.45
CA PRO A 134 -3.30 -17.74 -4.71
C PRO A 134 -2.77 -19.00 -4.03
N ASP A 135 -1.60 -19.50 -4.40
CA ASP A 135 -0.98 -20.64 -3.75
C ASP A 135 -0.40 -20.25 -2.37
N ARG A 136 0.07 -19.00 -2.24
CA ARG A 136 0.63 -18.46 -0.99
C ARG A 136 -0.37 -17.66 -0.18
N PHE A 137 -1.18 -16.80 -0.82
CA PHE A 137 -2.04 -15.84 -0.12
C PHE A 137 -3.53 -16.15 -0.24
N GLU A 138 -4.26 -15.59 0.71
CA GLU A 138 -5.71 -15.51 0.71
C GLU A 138 -6.13 -14.08 1.09
N LEU A 139 -7.19 -13.56 0.45
CA LEU A 139 -7.79 -12.28 0.79
C LEU A 139 -9.14 -12.50 1.48
N SER A 140 -9.28 -11.98 2.69
CA SER A 140 -10.55 -11.88 3.42
C SER A 140 -10.89 -10.41 3.70
N ASP A 141 -12.07 -10.16 4.26
CA ASP A 141 -12.52 -8.84 4.69
C ASP A 141 -12.27 -7.75 3.64
N ARG A 142 -12.82 -8.00 2.45
CA ARG A 142 -12.64 -7.15 1.27
C ARG A 142 -13.62 -5.99 1.31
N TYR A 143 -13.11 -4.76 1.42
CA TYR A 143 -13.91 -3.54 1.42
C TYR A 143 -13.44 -2.58 0.32
N TYR A 144 -14.33 -1.68 -0.10
CA TYR A 144 -14.01 -0.54 -0.93
C TYR A 144 -14.93 0.63 -0.58
N PHE A 145 -14.45 1.83 -0.85
CA PHE A 145 -15.16 3.05 -0.51
C PHE A 145 -14.73 4.19 -1.45
N TRP A 146 -15.60 5.19 -1.57
CA TRP A 146 -15.31 6.36 -2.39
C TRP A 146 -14.51 7.40 -1.60
N LEU A 147 -13.57 8.05 -2.29
CA LEU A 147 -12.80 9.16 -1.77
C LEU A 147 -13.60 10.45 -1.90
N SER A 148 -14.58 10.60 -1.05
CA SER A 148 -15.61 11.63 -1.12
C SER A 148 -16.15 11.97 0.28
N PRO A 149 -16.97 13.01 0.44
CA PRO A 149 -17.67 13.30 1.69
C PRO A 149 -18.65 12.21 2.14
N THR A 150 -19.06 11.30 1.24
CA THR A 150 -19.95 10.17 1.50
C THR A 150 -19.29 8.87 1.05
N PRO A 151 -18.30 8.35 1.80
CA PRO A 151 -17.47 7.25 1.34
C PRO A 151 -18.22 5.93 1.09
N ASP A 152 -19.38 5.71 1.69
CA ASP A 152 -20.17 4.49 1.55
C ASP A 152 -21.14 4.53 0.34
N GLU A 153 -21.20 5.67 -0.34
CA GLU A 153 -22.04 5.89 -1.51
C GLU A 153 -21.19 6.37 -2.69
N MET A 154 -21.51 5.90 -3.89
CA MET A 154 -20.85 6.37 -5.11
C MET A 154 -21.06 7.88 -5.28
N SER A 155 -19.99 8.64 -5.11
CA SER A 155 -20.02 10.09 -5.15
C SER A 155 -18.67 10.68 -5.56
N TYR A 156 -18.69 11.94 -5.97
CA TYR A 156 -17.48 12.69 -6.33
C TYR A 156 -16.81 13.29 -5.09
N GLY A 157 -15.48 13.39 -5.15
CA GLY A 157 -14.71 14.12 -4.16
C GLY A 157 -14.92 15.62 -4.26
N TRP A 158 -14.76 16.34 -3.21
CA TRP A 158 -14.92 17.79 -2.96
C TRP A 158 -14.85 18.70 -4.20
N ASP A 159 -13.67 18.90 -4.77
CA ASP A 159 -13.40 19.66 -6.00
C ASP A 159 -13.04 18.77 -7.21
N GLU A 160 -13.03 17.45 -7.04
CA GLU A 160 -12.89 16.45 -8.10
C GLU A 160 -14.27 16.02 -8.59
N VAL A 161 -14.69 16.57 -9.73
CA VAL A 161 -16.02 16.32 -10.30
C VAL A 161 -15.99 15.54 -11.63
N SER A 162 -14.80 15.17 -12.08
CA SER A 162 -14.60 14.49 -13.36
C SER A 162 -14.54 12.97 -13.23
N TYR A 163 -14.03 12.49 -12.10
CA TYR A 163 -13.83 11.07 -11.86
C TYR A 163 -14.26 10.71 -10.44
N HIS A 164 -14.96 9.61 -10.29
CA HIS A 164 -15.03 8.95 -8.99
C HIS A 164 -13.64 8.43 -8.63
N ARG A 165 -13.26 8.55 -7.37
CA ARG A 165 -12.04 7.98 -6.84
C ARG A 165 -12.38 7.07 -5.69
N ILE A 166 -11.69 5.95 -5.62
CA ILE A 166 -11.95 4.91 -4.63
C ILE A 166 -10.63 4.45 -3.99
N ALA A 167 -10.76 3.78 -2.85
CA ALA A 167 -9.77 2.87 -2.34
C ALA A 167 -10.43 1.52 -2.07
N CYS A 168 -9.66 0.44 -2.17
CA CYS A 168 -10.06 -0.87 -1.71
C CYS A 168 -9.06 -1.40 -0.70
N CYS A 169 -9.50 -2.32 0.16
CA CYS A 169 -8.66 -2.92 1.17
C CYS A 169 -9.10 -4.35 1.48
N ALA A 170 -8.17 -5.14 1.98
CA ALA A 170 -8.42 -6.52 2.41
C ALA A 170 -7.45 -6.91 3.52
N VAL A 171 -7.84 -7.89 4.32
CA VAL A 171 -6.92 -8.67 5.13
C VAL A 171 -6.24 -9.68 4.22
N VAL A 172 -4.92 -9.72 4.27
CA VAL A 172 -4.09 -10.66 3.53
C VAL A 172 -3.51 -11.69 4.50
N THR A 173 -3.77 -12.96 4.27
CA THR A 173 -3.21 -14.06 5.03
C THR A 173 -2.15 -14.79 4.20
N ASP A 174 -0.93 -14.86 4.69
CA ASP A 174 0.11 -15.73 4.17
C ASP A 174 -0.14 -17.16 4.71
N LYS A 175 -0.68 -18.03 3.86
CA LYS A 175 -1.06 -19.41 4.24
C LYS A 175 0.14 -20.29 4.61
N ALA A 176 1.32 -19.94 4.08
CA ALA A 176 2.54 -20.72 4.35
C ALA A 176 3.09 -20.46 5.75
N TYR A 177 2.93 -19.24 6.27
CA TYR A 177 3.55 -18.81 7.54
C TYR A 177 2.54 -18.36 8.59
N GLY A 178 1.23 -18.31 8.26
CA GLY A 178 0.17 -17.86 9.17
C GLY A 178 0.26 -16.38 9.53
N LYS A 179 0.99 -15.58 8.75
CA LYS A 179 1.14 -14.14 8.97
C LYS A 179 -0.01 -13.38 8.32
N GLN A 180 -0.42 -12.30 8.94
CA GLN A 180 -1.46 -11.43 8.40
C GLN A 180 -1.01 -9.98 8.32
N PHE A 181 -1.55 -9.27 7.33
CA PHE A 181 -1.41 -7.83 7.19
C PHE A 181 -2.62 -7.24 6.48
N PHE A 182 -2.84 -5.95 6.69
CA PHE A 182 -3.92 -5.21 6.07
C PHE A 182 -3.39 -4.44 4.85
N MET A 183 -3.91 -4.72 3.66
CA MET A 183 -3.48 -4.07 2.43
C MET A 183 -4.56 -3.14 1.90
N MET A 184 -4.17 -1.91 1.57
CA MET A 184 -5.01 -0.92 0.92
C MET A 184 -4.42 -0.50 -0.43
N VAL A 185 -5.28 -0.31 -1.42
CA VAL A 185 -4.90 0.18 -2.75
C VAL A 185 -5.74 1.39 -3.09
N THR A 186 -5.13 2.43 -3.62
CA THR A 186 -5.82 3.64 -4.04
C THR A 186 -5.30 4.22 -5.36
N HIS A 187 -6.11 5.05 -5.99
CA HIS A 187 -5.73 5.99 -7.02
C HIS A 187 -6.34 7.35 -6.68
N MET A 188 -5.51 8.24 -6.15
CA MET A 188 -5.93 9.49 -5.52
C MET A 188 -6.49 10.49 -6.52
N PRO A 189 -7.31 11.46 -6.05
CA PRO A 189 -7.81 12.57 -6.87
C PRO A 189 -6.69 13.43 -7.46
N LEU A 190 -7.00 14.06 -8.61
CA LEU A 190 -6.12 15.04 -9.24
C LEU A 190 -6.25 16.43 -8.60
N ALA A 191 -7.45 16.75 -8.10
CA ALA A 191 -7.75 18.04 -7.49
C ALA A 191 -7.18 18.12 -6.06
N ASP A 192 -6.59 19.26 -5.70
CA ASP A 192 -5.79 19.41 -4.46
C ASP A 192 -6.61 19.24 -3.18
N MET A 193 -7.83 19.84 -3.14
CA MET A 193 -8.69 19.70 -1.95
C MET A 193 -9.18 18.26 -1.81
N ALA A 194 -9.69 17.67 -2.90
CA ALA A 194 -10.15 16.28 -2.90
C ALA A 194 -9.03 15.33 -2.47
N ARG A 195 -7.80 15.55 -2.96
CA ARG A 195 -6.63 14.74 -2.60
C ARG A 195 -6.29 14.85 -1.11
N SER A 196 -6.30 16.07 -0.57
CA SER A 196 -6.00 16.30 0.85
C SER A 196 -7.06 15.71 1.79
N GLU A 197 -8.34 15.83 1.43
CA GLU A 197 -9.43 15.27 2.23
C GLU A 197 -9.51 13.73 2.08
N ALA A 198 -9.27 13.21 0.87
CA ALA A 198 -9.22 11.77 0.62
C ALA A 198 -8.16 11.05 1.48
N ALA A 199 -7.02 11.70 1.73
CA ALA A 199 -5.99 11.13 2.61
C ALA A 199 -6.51 10.90 4.04
N LYS A 200 -7.35 11.81 4.55
CA LYS A 200 -7.98 11.66 5.88
C LYS A 200 -8.99 10.50 5.87
N VAL A 201 -9.83 10.42 4.82
CA VAL A 201 -10.79 9.32 4.67
C VAL A 201 -10.08 7.95 4.64
N ILE A 202 -8.96 7.84 3.92
CA ILE A 202 -8.19 6.59 3.87
C ILE A 202 -7.68 6.20 5.25
N ILE A 203 -7.15 7.14 6.04
CA ILE A 203 -6.70 6.90 7.42
C ILE A 203 -7.87 6.46 8.31
N GLU A 204 -8.99 7.17 8.25
CA GLU A 204 -10.20 6.83 9.02
C GLU A 204 -10.71 5.42 8.69
N ARG A 205 -10.70 5.06 7.41
CA ARG A 205 -11.13 3.73 6.94
C ARG A 205 -10.14 2.62 7.31
N GLU A 206 -8.84 2.89 7.29
CA GLU A 206 -7.87 1.93 7.82
C GLU A 206 -8.14 1.64 9.30
N GLN A 207 -8.29 2.67 10.12
CA GLN A 207 -8.60 2.52 11.54
C GLN A 207 -9.94 1.80 11.78
N MET A 208 -10.91 2.00 10.90
CA MET A 208 -12.23 1.38 10.98
C MET A 208 -12.21 -0.11 10.63
N TYR A 209 -11.44 -0.51 9.61
CA TYR A 209 -11.44 -1.87 9.09
C TYR A 209 -10.31 -2.73 9.66
N ASN A 210 -9.17 -2.14 10.02
CA ASN A 210 -8.04 -2.83 10.65
C ASN A 210 -8.19 -2.85 12.19
N THR A 211 -9.28 -3.45 12.66
CA THR A 211 -9.63 -3.46 14.10
C THR A 211 -8.65 -4.24 14.97
N LEU A 212 -7.94 -5.21 14.39
CA LEU A 212 -6.95 -6.02 15.08
C LEU A 212 -5.57 -5.33 15.15
N GLY A 213 -5.42 -4.15 14.53
CA GLY A 213 -4.15 -3.43 14.51
C GLY A 213 -3.02 -4.17 13.78
N MET A 214 -3.37 -4.98 12.77
CA MET A 214 -2.40 -5.66 11.92
C MET A 214 -1.45 -4.66 11.26
N PRO A 215 -0.23 -5.08 10.92
CA PRO A 215 0.62 -4.27 10.06
C PRO A 215 -0.16 -3.87 8.81
N SER A 216 -0.09 -2.61 8.40
CA SER A 216 -0.83 -2.13 7.25
C SER A 216 0.08 -1.56 6.17
N VAL A 217 -0.33 -1.79 4.92
CA VAL A 217 0.35 -1.29 3.72
C VAL A 217 -0.65 -0.56 2.86
N LEU A 218 -0.39 0.72 2.57
CA LEU A 218 -1.14 1.51 1.61
C LEU A 218 -0.29 1.69 0.35
N VAL A 219 -0.81 1.27 -0.79
CA VAL A 219 -0.12 1.37 -2.07
C VAL A 219 -0.97 2.10 -3.12
N GLY A 220 -0.31 2.72 -4.08
CA GLY A 220 -1.00 3.27 -5.25
C GLY A 220 -0.38 4.52 -5.83
N ASP A 221 -1.07 5.03 -6.87
CA ASP A 221 -0.83 6.32 -7.46
C ASP A 221 -1.48 7.40 -6.59
N MET A 222 -0.65 8.15 -5.88
CA MET A 222 -1.13 9.20 -4.96
C MET A 222 -1.41 10.51 -5.69
N ASN A 223 -1.07 10.63 -6.97
CA ASN A 223 -1.16 11.89 -7.72
C ASN A 223 -0.55 13.08 -6.95
N ALA A 224 0.40 12.82 -6.08
CA ALA A 224 0.98 13.73 -5.11
C ALA A 224 2.49 13.50 -5.04
N THR A 225 3.26 14.56 -4.97
CA THR A 225 4.68 14.48 -4.63
C THR A 225 4.88 14.43 -3.11
N GLN A 226 6.09 14.20 -2.66
CA GLN A 226 6.40 14.14 -1.22
C GLN A 226 6.06 15.43 -0.45
N ASP A 227 6.03 16.57 -1.13
CA ASP A 227 5.78 17.89 -0.53
C ASP A 227 4.30 18.27 -0.53
N ASP A 228 3.43 17.43 -1.09
CA ASP A 228 1.99 17.64 -1.14
C ASP A 228 1.35 17.42 0.26
N ALA A 229 0.27 18.15 0.53
CA ALA A 229 -0.45 18.06 1.79
C ALA A 229 -1.01 16.66 2.07
N ALA A 230 -1.46 15.93 1.03
CA ALA A 230 -1.92 14.56 1.17
C ALA A 230 -0.78 13.63 1.62
N SER A 231 0.40 13.75 1.01
CA SER A 231 1.58 12.97 1.42
C SER A 231 2.04 13.29 2.84
N ALA A 232 1.95 14.58 3.24
CA ALA A 232 2.21 14.97 4.63
C ALA A 232 1.19 14.32 5.59
N THR A 233 -0.09 14.27 5.21
CA THR A 233 -1.16 13.63 5.98
C THR A 233 -0.89 12.13 6.12
N PHE A 234 -0.57 11.41 5.05
CA PHE A 234 -0.24 9.99 5.12
C PHE A 234 0.93 9.70 6.07
N ARG A 235 1.98 10.53 6.05
CA ARG A 235 3.13 10.38 6.95
C ARG A 235 2.83 10.66 8.43
N THR A 236 1.65 11.14 8.78
CA THR A 236 1.22 11.18 10.20
C THR A 236 0.75 9.82 10.71
N HIS A 237 0.48 8.89 9.81
CA HIS A 237 -0.11 7.59 10.14
C HIS A 237 0.75 6.40 9.68
N TRP A 238 1.40 6.51 8.54
CA TRP A 238 2.31 5.52 7.96
C TRP A 238 3.71 6.07 7.75
N GLU A 239 4.66 5.20 7.56
CA GLU A 239 6.00 5.53 7.08
C GLU A 239 6.05 5.38 5.56
N ASP A 240 6.72 6.29 4.87
CA ASP A 240 7.03 6.19 3.45
C ASP A 240 8.15 5.16 3.26
N ALA A 241 7.84 4.03 2.61
CA ALA A 241 8.78 2.93 2.45
C ALA A 241 10.10 3.34 1.77
N TYR A 242 10.06 4.30 0.83
CA TYR A 242 11.28 4.85 0.23
C TYR A 242 12.20 5.50 1.27
N GLN A 243 11.62 6.22 2.23
CA GLN A 243 12.38 6.93 3.26
C GLN A 243 12.78 6.03 4.43
N ALA A 244 11.98 5.00 4.69
CA ALA A 244 12.21 4.06 5.80
C ALA A 244 13.19 2.93 5.45
N THR A 245 13.37 2.63 4.15
CA THR A 245 14.35 1.64 3.70
C THR A 245 15.77 2.20 3.81
N ASP A 246 16.72 1.37 4.26
CA ASP A 246 18.14 1.73 4.26
C ASP A 246 18.55 2.14 2.83
N PRO A 247 19.16 3.32 2.64
CA PRO A 247 19.58 3.79 1.32
C PRO A 247 20.48 2.83 0.55
N ALA A 248 21.20 1.95 1.24
CA ALA A 248 22.00 0.90 0.60
C ALA A 248 21.15 -0.16 -0.12
N PHE A 249 19.86 -0.28 0.21
CA PHE A 249 18.92 -1.24 -0.36
C PHE A 249 17.80 -0.59 -1.16
N VAL A 250 18.00 0.66 -1.55
CA VAL A 250 17.12 1.39 -2.47
C VAL A 250 17.69 1.30 -3.88
N ASP A 251 16.91 0.79 -4.84
CA ASP A 251 17.30 0.62 -6.24
C ASP A 251 16.38 1.38 -7.20
N GLY A 252 16.91 1.80 -8.33
CA GLY A 252 16.19 2.50 -9.37
C GLY A 252 16.10 4.02 -9.18
N PRO A 253 15.35 4.71 -10.05
CA PRO A 253 15.17 6.16 -10.00
C PRO A 253 14.25 6.58 -8.84
N VAL A 254 14.37 7.84 -8.41
CA VAL A 254 13.43 8.41 -7.43
C VAL A 254 12.04 8.60 -8.02
N GLY A 255 11.96 9.09 -9.27
CA GLY A 255 10.69 9.35 -9.96
C GLY A 255 10.01 8.07 -10.43
N THR A 256 8.70 8.01 -10.28
CA THR A 256 7.86 6.87 -10.72
C THR A 256 7.04 7.16 -11.97
N PHE A 257 6.75 8.43 -12.27
CA PHE A 257 6.02 8.85 -13.46
C PHE A 257 6.96 9.18 -14.62
N ASN A 258 7.02 8.32 -15.64
CA ASN A 258 7.87 8.52 -16.81
C ASN A 258 7.20 9.37 -17.90
N GLY A 259 5.87 9.49 -17.91
CA GLY A 259 5.08 10.33 -18.81
C GLY A 259 5.29 10.01 -20.30
N HIS A 260 5.53 8.74 -20.63
CA HIS A 260 5.84 8.23 -21.98
C HIS A 260 7.11 8.80 -22.60
N LYS A 261 8.04 9.23 -21.81
CA LYS A 261 9.34 9.65 -22.33
C LYS A 261 10.08 8.41 -22.84
N THR A 262 10.55 8.46 -24.06
CA THR A 262 11.41 7.44 -24.66
C THR A 262 12.83 7.45 -24.08
N SER A 263 13.14 8.38 -23.21
CA SER A 263 14.42 8.48 -22.56
C SER A 263 14.48 7.54 -21.36
N THR A 264 15.50 6.70 -21.33
CA THR A 264 15.85 5.88 -20.17
C THR A 264 16.37 6.70 -19.00
N ASP A 265 16.63 7.98 -19.22
CA ASP A 265 17.09 8.91 -18.19
C ASP A 265 15.92 9.49 -17.42
N LEU A 266 15.44 8.75 -16.44
CA LEU A 266 14.45 9.21 -15.45
C LEU A 266 15.07 10.10 -14.37
N SER A 267 16.38 10.38 -14.44
CA SER A 267 17.03 11.35 -13.54
C SER A 267 16.43 12.75 -13.69
N VAL A 268 15.78 13.02 -14.84
CA VAL A 268 15.07 14.26 -15.12
C VAL A 268 13.64 14.26 -14.61
N SER A 269 13.04 13.08 -14.34
CA SER A 269 11.69 12.97 -13.77
C SER A 269 11.81 12.77 -12.26
N THR A 270 11.72 13.85 -11.53
CA THR A 270 11.71 13.81 -10.05
C THR A 270 10.31 13.59 -9.48
N ALA A 271 9.29 13.40 -10.33
CA ALA A 271 7.92 13.16 -9.90
C ALA A 271 7.75 11.73 -9.41
N ARG A 272 7.97 11.52 -8.11
CA ARG A 272 7.54 10.32 -7.40
C ARG A 272 6.11 10.53 -6.96
N ILE A 273 5.17 9.83 -7.58
CA ILE A 273 3.73 9.91 -7.31
C ILE A 273 3.11 8.55 -6.98
N ASP A 274 3.83 7.47 -7.21
CA ASP A 274 3.46 6.14 -6.77
C ASP A 274 4.21 5.82 -5.47
N TYR A 275 3.47 5.35 -4.47
CA TYR A 275 3.99 5.14 -3.13
C TYR A 275 3.59 3.79 -2.57
N ILE A 276 4.44 3.31 -1.68
CA ILE A 276 4.14 2.27 -0.70
C ILE A 276 4.37 2.90 0.67
N TYR A 277 3.32 2.97 1.46
CA TYR A 277 3.36 3.39 2.85
C TYR A 277 3.17 2.18 3.75
N THR A 278 3.89 2.11 4.86
CA THR A 278 3.90 0.95 5.76
C THR A 278 3.72 1.38 7.21
N ARG A 279 3.07 0.53 8.01
CA ARG A 279 2.85 0.76 9.45
C ARG A 279 2.79 -0.55 10.21
N GLY A 280 3.25 -0.54 11.45
CA GLY A 280 3.10 -1.65 12.39
C GLY A 280 4.29 -2.60 12.44
N GLN A 281 4.06 -3.83 12.86
CA GLN A 281 5.11 -4.84 13.07
C GLN A 281 5.55 -5.45 11.74
N LEU A 282 6.49 -4.81 11.10
CA LEU A 282 7.08 -5.24 9.84
C LEU A 282 8.54 -4.79 9.74
N SER A 283 9.30 -5.43 8.85
CA SER A 283 10.69 -5.09 8.58
C SER A 283 10.90 -4.92 7.08
N LEU A 284 11.14 -3.68 6.64
CA LEU A 284 11.50 -3.38 5.25
C LEU A 284 12.91 -3.87 4.96
N LYS A 285 13.07 -4.61 3.86
CA LYS A 285 14.34 -5.17 3.40
C LYS A 285 14.91 -4.38 2.22
N THR A 286 14.09 -4.13 1.21
CA THR A 286 14.48 -3.42 -0.01
C THR A 286 13.37 -2.52 -0.51
N TYR A 287 13.74 -1.51 -1.30
CA TYR A 287 12.81 -0.68 -2.08
C TYR A 287 13.36 -0.55 -3.51
N LYS A 288 12.49 -0.72 -4.50
CA LYS A 288 12.89 -0.60 -5.90
C LYS A 288 11.83 0.10 -6.74
N VAL A 289 12.29 0.99 -7.63
CA VAL A 289 11.51 1.49 -8.77
C VAL A 289 12.07 0.83 -10.02
N ASP A 290 11.25 0.01 -10.71
CA ASP A 290 11.68 -0.67 -11.93
C ASP A 290 11.44 0.23 -13.15
N ASN A 291 12.50 0.75 -13.72
CA ASN A 291 12.49 1.57 -14.95
C ASN A 291 12.89 0.78 -16.21
N SER A 292 12.62 -0.50 -16.22
CA SER A 292 12.92 -1.37 -17.36
C SER A 292 12.12 -0.98 -18.59
N ILE A 293 12.80 -1.03 -19.74
CA ILE A 293 12.24 -0.77 -21.06
C ILE A 293 12.09 -2.11 -21.81
N TYR A 294 10.96 -2.28 -22.45
CA TYR A 294 10.62 -3.44 -23.24
C TYR A 294 10.37 -3.01 -24.69
N GLU A 295 11.05 -3.65 -25.64
CA GLU A 295 10.90 -3.33 -27.07
C GLU A 295 11.08 -1.84 -27.40
N GLY A 296 11.89 -1.13 -26.59
CA GLY A 296 12.20 0.28 -26.78
C GLY A 296 11.23 1.27 -26.16
N ILE A 297 10.19 0.80 -25.42
CA ILE A 297 9.22 1.65 -24.72
C ILE A 297 9.00 1.20 -23.27
N TYR A 298 8.45 2.10 -22.46
CA TYR A 298 7.90 1.73 -21.15
C TYR A 298 6.53 1.06 -21.31
N PRO A 299 6.23 -0.01 -20.55
CA PRO A 299 4.93 -0.68 -20.61
C PRO A 299 3.75 0.19 -20.13
N SER A 300 4.02 1.13 -19.25
CA SER A 300 3.08 2.12 -18.68
C SER A 300 3.76 3.50 -18.66
N ASP A 301 3.00 4.58 -18.48
CA ASP A 301 3.52 5.91 -18.18
C ASP A 301 4.01 6.05 -16.73
N HIS A 302 3.80 5.02 -15.94
CA HIS A 302 4.37 4.86 -14.60
C HIS A 302 5.39 3.71 -14.57
N CYS A 303 6.31 3.79 -13.61
CA CYS A 303 7.23 2.72 -13.26
C CYS A 303 6.68 1.96 -12.05
N PRO A 304 6.69 0.64 -12.05
CA PRO A 304 6.26 -0.12 -10.89
C PRO A 304 7.20 0.08 -9.70
N VAL A 305 6.63 0.08 -8.51
CA VAL A 305 7.35 0.19 -7.24
C VAL A 305 7.23 -1.12 -6.49
N THR A 306 8.32 -1.58 -5.92
CA THR A 306 8.42 -2.85 -5.19
C THR A 306 9.09 -2.63 -3.84
N ILE A 307 8.60 -3.31 -2.81
CA ILE A 307 9.32 -3.54 -1.57
C ILE A 307 9.48 -5.04 -1.31
N GLN A 308 10.50 -5.42 -0.56
CA GLN A 308 10.57 -6.70 0.11
C GLN A 308 10.42 -6.43 1.60
N VAL A 309 9.52 -7.17 2.26
CA VAL A 309 9.10 -6.89 3.63
C VAL A 309 8.78 -8.18 4.37
N ASP A 310 9.21 -8.28 5.62
CA ASP A 310 8.74 -9.32 6.55
C ASP A 310 7.63 -8.71 7.41
N PHE A 311 6.53 -9.46 7.54
CA PHE A 311 5.45 -9.11 8.46
C PHE A 311 5.60 -9.96 9.73
N ASP A 312 5.73 -9.30 10.88
CA ASP A 312 5.98 -9.95 12.18
C ASP A 312 4.71 -10.05 13.04
N TYR A 313 3.55 -10.07 12.40
CA TYR A 313 2.27 -10.16 13.07
C TYR A 313 1.70 -11.57 12.97
N ASP A 314 1.61 -12.24 14.10
CA ASP A 314 0.84 -13.48 14.21
C ASP A 314 -0.61 -13.12 14.45
N ALA A 315 -1.51 -13.62 13.62
CA ALA A 315 -2.94 -13.50 13.88
C ALA A 315 -3.22 -14.04 15.30
N PRO A 316 -3.96 -13.30 16.14
CA PRO A 316 -4.39 -13.86 17.42
C PRO A 316 -5.13 -15.17 17.15
N GLU A 317 -4.81 -16.20 17.95
CA GLU A 317 -5.60 -17.43 17.90
C GLU A 317 -7.05 -17.05 18.13
N ALA A 318 -7.93 -17.54 17.25
CA ALA A 318 -9.36 -17.32 17.43
C ALA A 318 -9.75 -17.85 18.82
N PRO A 319 -10.39 -17.03 19.69
CA PRO A 319 -10.77 -17.48 21.02
C PRO A 319 -11.68 -18.72 20.92
N GLU A 320 -11.42 -19.71 21.76
CA GLU A 320 -12.35 -20.83 21.93
C GLU A 320 -13.59 -20.34 22.69
N ILE A 321 -14.62 -19.97 21.95
CA ILE A 321 -15.89 -19.50 22.52
C ILE A 321 -16.67 -20.69 23.07
N GLU A 322 -17.05 -20.61 24.35
CA GLU A 322 -17.81 -21.66 25.01
C GLU A 322 -19.23 -21.76 24.44
N GLY A 323 -19.69 -22.98 24.17
CA GLY A 323 -21.02 -23.28 23.66
C GLY A 323 -20.99 -24.10 22.37
N SER A 324 -22.16 -24.34 21.81
CA SER A 324 -22.33 -25.07 20.53
C SER A 324 -23.19 -24.32 19.51
N GLY A 325 -23.60 -23.11 19.82
CA GLY A 325 -24.41 -22.26 18.95
C GLY A 325 -25.89 -22.70 18.82
N THR A 326 -26.34 -23.60 19.65
CA THR A 326 -27.75 -24.03 19.70
C THR A 326 -28.58 -23.19 20.68
N ALA A 327 -29.87 -23.22 20.61
CA ALA A 327 -30.76 -22.50 21.54
C ALA A 327 -30.64 -22.99 23.01
N SER A 328 -30.23 -24.23 23.21
CA SER A 328 -30.00 -24.80 24.54
C SER A 328 -28.56 -24.64 25.05
N ASP A 329 -27.64 -24.32 24.16
CA ASP A 329 -26.23 -24.11 24.46
C ASP A 329 -25.67 -23.08 23.48
N PRO A 330 -25.99 -21.77 23.67
CA PRO A 330 -25.57 -20.71 22.78
C PRO A 330 -24.05 -20.44 22.92
N TRP A 331 -23.44 -19.88 21.89
CA TRP A 331 -22.07 -19.37 21.96
C TRP A 331 -22.00 -18.21 22.95
N LYS A 332 -21.12 -18.30 23.95
CA LYS A 332 -21.01 -17.31 25.03
C LYS A 332 -19.94 -16.27 24.73
N ILE A 333 -20.38 -15.10 24.31
CA ILE A 333 -19.50 -13.98 24.03
C ILE A 333 -19.23 -13.24 25.34
N SER A 334 -17.96 -13.21 25.77
CA SER A 334 -17.53 -12.65 27.06
C SER A 334 -16.49 -11.53 26.92
N SER A 335 -15.93 -11.36 25.72
CA SER A 335 -14.84 -10.39 25.46
C SER A 335 -14.97 -9.72 24.08
N PRO A 336 -14.30 -8.60 23.84
CA PRO A 336 -14.18 -8.03 22.50
C PRO A 336 -13.57 -9.01 21.47
N ALA A 337 -12.64 -9.87 21.91
CA ALA A 337 -12.03 -10.89 21.05
C ALA A 337 -13.05 -11.93 20.60
N ASP A 338 -13.90 -12.44 21.51
CA ASP A 338 -14.98 -13.36 21.15
C ASP A 338 -15.95 -12.73 20.16
N TRP A 339 -16.33 -11.46 20.41
CA TRP A 339 -17.20 -10.71 19.51
C TRP A 339 -16.61 -10.58 18.10
N ASN A 340 -15.35 -10.22 18.01
CA ASN A 340 -14.68 -10.05 16.73
C ASN A 340 -14.56 -11.37 15.98
N ALA A 341 -14.20 -12.48 16.65
CA ALA A 341 -14.14 -13.80 16.04
C ALA A 341 -15.50 -14.27 15.48
N VAL A 342 -16.58 -13.99 16.20
CA VAL A 342 -17.95 -14.27 15.71
C VAL A 342 -18.29 -13.39 14.50
N ALA A 343 -17.98 -12.10 14.57
CA ALA A 343 -18.25 -11.16 13.50
C ALA A 343 -17.48 -11.53 12.22
N GLU A 344 -16.19 -11.83 12.33
CA GLU A 344 -15.34 -12.29 11.21
C GLU A 344 -15.88 -13.58 10.59
N SER A 345 -16.19 -14.58 11.41
CA SER A 345 -16.73 -15.85 10.94
C SER A 345 -18.04 -15.68 10.16
N ILE A 346 -18.97 -14.87 10.68
CA ILE A 346 -20.25 -14.58 10.02
C ILE A 346 -20.04 -13.81 8.72
N ASN A 347 -19.11 -12.85 8.72
CA ASN A 347 -18.87 -11.97 7.58
C ASN A 347 -18.09 -12.66 6.46
N SER A 348 -17.26 -13.63 6.77
CA SER A 348 -16.54 -14.43 5.77
C SER A 348 -17.49 -15.12 4.79
N GLY A 349 -18.68 -15.46 5.25
CA GLY A 349 -19.66 -16.23 4.47
C GLY A 349 -19.12 -17.59 4.02
N ALA A 350 -18.01 -18.05 4.62
CA ALA A 350 -17.40 -19.31 4.28
C ALA A 350 -18.31 -20.49 4.65
N ALA A 351 -18.34 -21.52 3.81
CA ALA A 351 -19.21 -22.68 4.02
C ALA A 351 -18.80 -23.51 5.25
N ASP A 352 -17.58 -23.36 5.69
CA ASP A 352 -16.94 -24.00 6.85
C ASP A 352 -16.80 -23.06 8.07
N ALA A 353 -17.42 -21.88 8.02
CA ALA A 353 -17.39 -20.92 9.12
C ALA A 353 -17.89 -21.56 10.43
N VAL A 354 -17.09 -21.40 11.50
CA VAL A 354 -17.41 -21.98 12.82
C VAL A 354 -18.62 -21.28 13.43
N TYR A 355 -18.68 -19.96 13.32
CA TYR A 355 -19.77 -19.15 13.86
C TYR A 355 -20.67 -18.68 12.73
N LEU A 356 -21.91 -19.14 12.72
CA LEU A 356 -22.88 -18.86 11.65
C LEU A 356 -23.88 -17.79 12.07
N SER A 357 -24.34 -16.99 11.13
CA SER A 357 -25.42 -16.00 11.37
C SER A 357 -26.75 -16.63 11.83
N THR A 358 -26.91 -17.94 11.64
CA THR A 358 -28.09 -18.72 12.08
C THR A 358 -27.94 -19.34 13.47
N ALA A 359 -26.74 -19.26 14.06
CA ALA A 359 -26.49 -19.80 15.41
C ALA A 359 -27.07 -18.89 16.50
N CYS A 360 -27.19 -19.45 17.71
CA CYS A 360 -27.58 -18.70 18.90
C CYS A 360 -26.39 -18.21 19.67
N TYR A 361 -26.41 -16.93 20.10
CA TYR A 361 -25.37 -16.25 20.85
C TYR A 361 -25.93 -15.68 22.15
N GLU A 362 -25.12 -15.68 23.19
CA GLU A 362 -25.42 -15.09 24.49
C GLU A 362 -24.25 -14.20 24.94
N LEU A 363 -24.54 -12.97 25.36
CA LEU A 363 -23.56 -12.13 26.03
C LEU A 363 -23.44 -12.60 27.48
N SER A 364 -22.31 -13.19 27.83
CA SER A 364 -22.05 -13.71 29.18
C SER A 364 -21.34 -12.71 30.09
N ALA A 365 -20.95 -11.55 29.57
CA ALA A 365 -20.35 -10.44 30.29
C ALA A 365 -20.71 -9.09 29.62
N ASP A 366 -20.54 -8.00 30.38
CA ASP A 366 -20.52 -6.66 29.78
C ASP A 366 -19.23 -6.50 28.97
N ILE A 367 -19.35 -6.19 27.68
CA ILE A 367 -18.23 -6.07 26.77
C ILE A 367 -17.86 -4.60 26.62
N ASP A 368 -16.67 -4.21 27.09
CA ASP A 368 -16.11 -2.89 26.89
C ASP A 368 -15.11 -2.93 25.71
N PHE A 369 -15.41 -2.20 24.66
CA PHE A 369 -14.53 -2.05 23.48
C PHE A 369 -13.51 -0.92 23.63
N GLU A 370 -13.34 -0.32 24.79
CA GLU A 370 -12.37 0.75 25.10
C GLU A 370 -12.40 1.91 24.08
N GLY A 371 -13.60 2.24 23.59
CA GLY A 371 -13.81 3.28 22.58
C GLY A 371 -13.57 2.84 21.13
N GLN A 372 -13.26 1.58 20.88
CA GLN A 372 -13.26 1.00 19.55
C GLN A 372 -14.70 0.74 19.08
N SER A 373 -14.97 0.94 17.81
CA SER A 373 -16.28 0.62 17.24
C SER A 373 -16.42 -0.88 17.06
N ALA A 374 -17.42 -1.49 17.72
CA ALA A 374 -17.81 -2.86 17.42
C ALA A 374 -18.47 -2.89 16.03
N CYS A 375 -17.79 -3.40 15.04
CA CYS A 375 -18.34 -3.54 13.70
C CYS A 375 -19.19 -4.84 13.63
N LEU A 376 -20.50 -4.73 13.84
CA LEU A 376 -21.43 -5.71 13.30
C LEU A 376 -21.67 -5.35 11.85
N LEU A 377 -21.04 -6.08 10.94
CA LEU A 377 -21.39 -5.97 9.53
C LEU A 377 -22.79 -6.54 9.30
N TYR A 378 -23.63 -5.63 8.94
CA TYR A 378 -25.00 -5.86 8.58
C TYR A 378 -25.08 -6.47 7.18
N THR A 379 -25.35 -7.74 7.09
CA THR A 379 -25.52 -8.42 5.79
C THR A 379 -26.98 -8.74 5.49
N SER A 380 -27.92 -8.00 5.90
CA SER A 380 -29.32 -8.01 5.43
C SER A 380 -30.24 -7.49 6.53
N PRO A 381 -31.21 -6.63 6.26
CA PRO A 381 -32.18 -6.26 7.27
C PRO A 381 -32.96 -7.50 7.68
N SER A 382 -32.81 -7.88 8.96
CA SER A 382 -33.68 -8.91 9.55
C SER A 382 -35.12 -8.43 9.46
N PRO A 383 -36.09 -9.31 9.11
CA PRO A 383 -37.49 -8.94 9.15
C PRO A 383 -37.99 -8.48 10.53
N ARG A 384 -37.14 -8.52 11.57
CA ARG A 384 -37.47 -8.12 12.95
C ARG A 384 -37.07 -6.68 13.28
N ASP A 385 -36.30 -5.98 12.45
CA ASP A 385 -35.87 -4.62 12.74
C ASP A 385 -36.97 -3.56 12.59
N GLY A 386 -38.19 -3.96 12.17
CA GLY A 386 -39.36 -3.13 12.14
C GLY A 386 -40.18 -3.05 13.44
N LEU A 387 -39.73 -3.68 14.54
CA LEU A 387 -40.48 -3.78 15.79
C LEU A 387 -39.83 -3.14 17.02
N LEU A 388 -38.73 -2.38 16.85
CA LEU A 388 -38.17 -1.56 17.92
C LEU A 388 -38.13 -0.10 17.48
N SER A 389 -39.29 0.53 17.49
CA SER A 389 -39.46 2.00 17.51
C SER A 389 -40.11 2.39 18.82
#